data_dde1df39b74096d971fadb3f3f286aad
#
_entry.id   dde1df39b74096d971fadb3f3f286aad
#
_cell.length_a   1.000
_cell.length_b   1.000
_cell.length_c   1.000
_cell.angle_alpha   90.00
_cell.angle_beta   90.00
_cell.angle_gamma   90.00
#
_symmetry.space_group_name_H-M   'P 1'
#
loop_
_entity.id
_entity.type
_entity.pdbx_description
1 polymer ?
#
loop_
_entity_poly.entity_id
_entity_poly.type
_entity_poly.pdbx_seq_one_letter_code
_entity_poly.pdbx_strand_id
1 'polypeptide(L)'
;NPGIWKRWNQLNAMGLHNVQLGIALKGARLTRVGGYMVYSTCSMNPMENESVVAELLRASEGCLELVDRRPELKGMLARPGMSTWKVLSEQKSKRDEKNQQKKNSDKMKARRKEF
;
A
#
# COMPACT_ATOMS: atom_id res chain seq x y z
N ASN A 1 -15.44 -16.31 10.95
CA ASN A 1 -14.98 -16.44 12.32
C ASN A 1 -15.34 -15.17 13.11
N PRO A 2 -16.36 -15.20 14.01
CA PRO A 2 -16.82 -14.00 14.72
C PRO A 2 -15.74 -13.37 15.63
N GLY A 3 -14.68 -14.08 15.97
CA GLY A 3 -13.56 -13.56 16.74
C GLY A 3 -12.68 -12.54 15.98
N ILE A 4 -12.72 -12.55 14.66
CA ILE A 4 -11.94 -11.62 13.83
C ILE A 4 -12.46 -10.19 13.99
N TRP A 5 -13.77 -9.99 14.07
CA TRP A 5 -14.39 -8.67 14.26
C TRP A 5 -13.88 -7.93 15.50
N LYS A 6 -13.64 -8.67 16.58
CA LYS A 6 -13.18 -8.11 17.86
C LYS A 6 -11.68 -7.78 17.87
N ARG A 7 -10.91 -8.37 16.97
CA ARG A 7 -9.44 -8.25 16.93
C ARG A 7 -8.93 -7.44 15.76
N TRP A 8 -9.84 -7.05 14.83
CA TRP A 8 -9.42 -6.26 13.68
C TRP A 8 -9.00 -4.86 14.13
N ASN A 9 -7.80 -4.45 13.76
CA ASN A 9 -7.31 -3.10 13.95
C ASN A 9 -6.39 -2.72 12.78
N GLN A 10 -6.15 -1.43 12.62
CA GLN A 10 -5.35 -0.89 11.52
C GLN A 10 -3.89 -1.40 11.53
N LEU A 11 -3.32 -1.65 12.72
CA LEU A 11 -1.95 -2.16 12.86
C LEU A 11 -1.83 -3.59 12.33
N ASN A 12 -2.85 -4.42 12.52
CA ASN A 12 -2.89 -5.78 11.97
C ASN A 12 -2.89 -5.75 10.43
N ALA A 13 -3.63 -4.85 9.82
CA ALA A 13 -3.65 -4.69 8.37
C ALA A 13 -2.27 -4.29 7.81
N MET A 14 -1.55 -3.39 8.49
CA MET A 14 -0.18 -3.01 8.13
C MET A 14 0.81 -4.17 8.27
N GLY A 15 0.64 -5.00 9.30
CA GLY A 15 1.45 -6.21 9.49
C GLY A 15 1.24 -7.21 8.36
N LEU A 16 -0.01 -7.45 7.95
CA LEU A 16 -0.37 -8.33 6.84
C LEU A 16 0.15 -7.81 5.51
N HIS A 17 0.11 -6.51 5.27
CA HIS A 17 0.65 -5.89 4.05
C HIS A 17 2.11 -6.31 3.79
N ASN A 18 2.98 -6.22 4.78
CA ASN A 18 4.38 -6.59 4.62
C ASN A 18 4.57 -8.09 4.32
N VAL A 19 3.79 -8.95 4.94
CA VAL A 19 3.81 -10.40 4.69
C VAL A 19 3.33 -10.69 3.25
N GLN A 20 2.23 -10.10 2.85
CA GLN A 20 1.65 -10.26 1.51
C GLN A 20 2.59 -9.75 0.43
N LEU A 21 3.21 -8.58 0.63
CA LEU A 21 4.23 -8.06 -0.28
C LEU A 21 5.44 -8.99 -0.40
N GLY A 22 5.92 -9.52 0.71
CA GLY A 22 7.03 -10.49 0.71
C GLY A 22 6.70 -11.76 -0.08
N ILE A 23 5.47 -12.28 0.04
CA ILE A 23 5.00 -13.44 -0.73
C ILE A 23 4.88 -13.07 -2.22
N ALA A 24 4.29 -11.92 -2.55
CA ALA A 24 4.11 -11.44 -3.92
C ALA A 24 5.46 -11.25 -4.63
N LEU A 25 6.46 -10.66 -3.97
CA LEU A 25 7.82 -10.50 -4.51
C LEU A 25 8.50 -11.85 -4.78
N LYS A 26 8.31 -12.84 -3.91
CA LYS A 26 8.79 -14.20 -4.18
C LYS A 26 8.09 -14.84 -5.36
N GLY A 27 6.78 -14.69 -5.47
CA GLY A 27 6.00 -15.15 -6.62
C GLY A 27 6.47 -14.52 -7.93
N ALA A 28 6.72 -13.22 -7.93
CA ALA A 28 7.23 -12.50 -9.09
C ALA A 28 8.59 -13.06 -9.56
N ARG A 29 9.51 -13.33 -8.63
CA ARG A 29 10.81 -13.91 -8.94
C ARG A 29 10.75 -15.33 -9.51
N LEU A 30 9.70 -16.08 -9.20
CA LEU A 30 9.47 -17.42 -9.72
C LEU A 30 8.70 -17.42 -11.05
N THR A 31 8.12 -16.29 -11.43
CA THR A 31 7.41 -16.14 -12.68
C THR A 31 8.43 -16.01 -13.83
N ARG A 32 8.27 -16.83 -14.87
CA ARG A 32 9.13 -16.75 -16.07
C ARG A 32 8.91 -15.42 -16.80
N VAL A 33 9.90 -14.94 -17.51
CA VAL A 33 9.77 -13.79 -18.41
C VAL A 33 8.64 -14.03 -19.43
N GLY A 34 7.76 -13.06 -19.62
CA GLY A 34 6.55 -13.18 -20.44
C GLY A 34 5.45 -14.04 -19.82
N GLY A 35 5.61 -14.52 -18.58
CA GLY A 35 4.59 -15.23 -17.83
C GLY A 35 3.64 -14.30 -17.09
N TYR A 36 2.61 -14.88 -16.49
CA TYR A 36 1.59 -14.17 -15.73
C TYR A 36 1.59 -14.61 -14.27
N MET A 37 1.40 -13.66 -13.38
CA MET A 37 1.15 -13.88 -11.96
C MET A 37 -0.23 -13.30 -11.61
N VAL A 38 -0.99 -14.02 -10.82
CA VAL A 38 -2.27 -13.55 -10.29
C VAL A 38 -2.09 -13.25 -8.80
N TYR A 39 -2.51 -12.07 -8.39
CA TYR A 39 -2.61 -11.68 -6.98
C TYR A 39 -4.08 -11.62 -6.59
N SER A 40 -4.48 -12.34 -5.56
CA SER A 40 -5.85 -12.34 -5.05
C SER A 40 -5.88 -12.42 -3.54
N THR A 41 -6.89 -11.82 -2.93
CA THR A 41 -7.14 -11.86 -1.49
C THR A 41 -8.63 -12.08 -1.22
N CYS A 42 -8.97 -12.49 -0.01
CA CYS A 42 -10.35 -12.49 0.50
C CYS A 42 -10.68 -11.20 1.26
N SER A 43 -9.77 -10.22 1.28
CA SER A 43 -9.93 -8.95 2.00
C SER A 43 -10.57 -7.89 1.11
N MET A 44 -11.41 -7.03 1.70
CA MET A 44 -11.89 -5.80 1.07
C MET A 44 -11.03 -4.58 1.43
N ASN A 45 -9.96 -4.78 2.21
CA ASN A 45 -9.11 -3.71 2.67
C ASN A 45 -8.09 -3.32 1.59
N PRO A 46 -8.06 -2.05 1.14
CA PRO A 46 -7.10 -1.58 0.14
C PRO A 46 -5.64 -1.74 0.54
N MET A 47 -5.33 -1.74 1.83
CA MET A 47 -3.97 -1.97 2.32
C MET A 47 -3.46 -3.38 2.01
N GLU A 48 -4.37 -4.34 1.88
CA GLU A 48 -4.07 -5.72 1.55
C GLU A 48 -4.21 -6.02 0.04
N ASN A 49 -4.77 -5.11 -0.71
CA ASN A 49 -5.05 -5.24 -2.14
C ASN A 49 -4.22 -4.23 -2.96
N GLU A 50 -4.78 -3.06 -3.23
CA GLU A 50 -4.20 -2.06 -4.13
C GLU A 50 -2.83 -1.59 -3.66
N SER A 51 -2.64 -1.43 -2.34
CA SER A 51 -1.35 -0.98 -1.78
C SER A 51 -0.25 -2.03 -1.95
N VAL A 52 -0.57 -3.33 -1.81
CA VAL A 52 0.40 -4.41 -2.04
C VAL A 52 0.80 -4.45 -3.51
N VAL A 53 -0.16 -4.34 -4.42
CA VAL A 53 0.11 -4.35 -5.86
C VAL A 53 0.92 -3.13 -6.28
N ALA A 54 0.58 -1.94 -5.78
CA ALA A 54 1.31 -0.72 -6.08
C ALA A 54 2.78 -0.81 -5.62
N GLU A 55 3.01 -1.33 -4.41
CA GLU A 55 4.35 -1.50 -3.87
C GLU A 55 5.14 -2.59 -4.61
N LEU A 56 4.48 -3.67 -5.01
CA LEU A 56 5.08 -4.73 -5.85
C LEU A 56 5.55 -4.17 -7.20
N LEU A 57 4.72 -3.38 -7.87
CA LEU A 57 5.07 -2.73 -9.13
C LEU A 57 6.24 -1.75 -8.95
N ARG A 58 6.22 -0.95 -7.88
CA ARG A 58 7.30 -0.04 -7.55
C ARG A 58 8.63 -0.77 -7.31
N ALA A 59 8.58 -1.86 -6.55
CA ALA A 59 9.76 -2.67 -6.20
C ALA A 59 10.29 -3.51 -7.37
N SER A 60 9.48 -3.70 -8.42
CA SER A 60 9.90 -4.44 -9.61
C SER A 60 10.67 -3.60 -10.63
N GLU A 61 10.76 -2.29 -10.42
CA GLU A 61 11.53 -1.36 -11.27
C GLU A 61 11.20 -1.50 -12.78
N GLY A 62 9.92 -1.74 -13.09
CA GLY A 62 9.45 -1.91 -14.48
C GLY A 62 9.53 -3.34 -15.03
N CYS A 63 9.97 -4.32 -14.23
CA CYS A 63 9.95 -5.73 -14.64
C CYS A 63 8.55 -6.36 -14.63
N LEU A 64 7.58 -5.72 -14.00
CA LEU A 64 6.18 -6.15 -13.94
C LEU A 64 5.27 -5.04 -14.43
N GLU A 65 4.18 -5.44 -15.07
CA GLU A 65 3.10 -4.54 -15.48
C GLU A 65 1.73 -5.15 -15.14
N LEU A 66 0.73 -4.30 -14.99
CA LEU A 66 -0.66 -4.73 -14.84
C LEU A 66 -1.26 -5.02 -16.20
N VAL A 67 -1.81 -6.23 -16.34
CA VAL A 67 -2.45 -6.67 -17.57
C VAL A 67 -3.95 -6.85 -17.34
N ASP A 68 -4.78 -6.21 -18.16
CA ASP A 68 -6.23 -6.42 -18.14
C ASP A 68 -6.60 -7.68 -18.94
N ARG A 69 -6.93 -8.74 -18.22
CA ARG A 69 -7.34 -10.03 -18.80
C ARG A 69 -8.86 -10.21 -18.89
N ARG A 70 -9.66 -9.20 -18.51
CA ARG A 70 -11.12 -9.26 -18.57
C ARG A 70 -11.65 -9.61 -19.97
N PRO A 71 -11.07 -9.11 -21.08
CA PRO A 71 -11.54 -9.47 -22.43
C PRO A 71 -11.45 -10.96 -22.75
N GLU A 72 -10.58 -11.69 -22.07
CA GLU A 72 -10.36 -13.12 -22.31
C GLU A 72 -11.25 -14.01 -21.42
N LEU A 73 -11.81 -13.47 -20.36
CA LEU A 73 -12.68 -14.17 -19.41
C LEU A 73 -14.13 -14.14 -19.92
N LYS A 74 -14.39 -14.82 -21.03
CA LYS A 74 -15.72 -14.88 -21.62
C LYS A 74 -16.75 -15.43 -20.62
N GLY A 75 -17.85 -14.70 -20.46
CA GLY A 75 -18.95 -15.07 -19.54
C GLY A 75 -18.76 -14.60 -18.09
N MET A 76 -17.63 -13.99 -17.74
CA MET A 76 -17.44 -13.38 -16.44
C MET A 76 -17.91 -11.93 -16.44
N LEU A 77 -18.93 -11.62 -15.64
CA LEU A 77 -19.37 -10.26 -15.41
C LEU A 77 -18.48 -9.63 -14.33
N ALA A 78 -17.55 -8.78 -14.73
CA ALA A 78 -16.70 -8.03 -13.81
C ALA A 78 -16.94 -6.52 -13.96
N ARG A 79 -16.98 -5.81 -12.84
CA ARG A 79 -16.96 -4.34 -12.85
C ARG A 79 -15.53 -3.84 -12.92
N PRO A 80 -15.26 -2.72 -13.61
CA PRO A 80 -13.96 -2.08 -13.54
C PRO A 80 -13.66 -1.66 -12.09
N GLY A 81 -12.39 -1.69 -11.72
CA GLY A 81 -11.95 -1.20 -10.42
C GLY A 81 -12.22 0.30 -10.26
N MET A 82 -12.28 0.77 -9.02
CA MET A 82 -12.41 2.18 -8.69
C MET A 82 -11.03 2.85 -8.77
N SER A 83 -10.92 3.93 -9.54
CA SER A 83 -9.68 4.70 -9.70
C SER A 83 -9.68 6.03 -8.92
N THR A 84 -10.80 6.36 -8.28
CA THR A 84 -11.04 7.69 -7.69
C THR A 84 -10.84 7.78 -6.19
N TRP A 85 -10.65 6.67 -5.50
CA TRP A 85 -10.46 6.68 -4.05
C TRP A 85 -8.98 6.72 -3.66
N LYS A 86 -8.70 7.40 -2.55
CA LYS A 86 -7.35 7.48 -1.98
C LYS A 86 -7.21 6.42 -0.90
N VAL A 87 -6.21 5.56 -1.04
CA VAL A 87 -5.92 4.48 -0.07
C VAL A 87 -5.32 5.06 1.22
N LEU A 88 -4.50 6.09 1.08
CA LEU A 88 -3.91 6.81 2.20
C LEU A 88 -4.29 8.28 2.08
N SER A 89 -4.92 8.83 3.11
CA SER A 89 -4.96 10.28 3.28
C SER A 89 -3.59 10.73 3.80
N GLU A 90 -3.05 11.81 3.26
CA GLU A 90 -1.94 12.52 3.88
C GLU A 90 -2.42 13.16 5.21
N GLN A 91 -2.73 12.35 6.19
CA GLN A 91 -2.79 12.84 7.55
C GLN A 91 -1.34 13.07 7.96
N LYS A 92 -0.89 14.31 7.84
CA LYS A 92 0.30 14.76 8.56
C LYS A 92 0.12 14.30 10.00
N SER A 93 0.94 13.37 10.41
CA SER A 93 0.86 12.84 11.76
C SER A 93 0.98 14.05 12.70
N LYS A 94 0.14 14.12 13.73
CA LYS A 94 0.26 15.14 14.81
C LYS A 94 1.67 15.16 15.42
N ARG A 95 2.44 14.12 15.17
CA ARG A 95 3.85 13.97 15.52
C ARG A 95 4.77 14.79 14.60
N ASP A 96 4.47 14.83 13.30
CA ASP A 96 5.25 15.61 12.33
C ASP A 96 5.00 17.10 12.51
N GLU A 97 3.76 17.50 12.84
CA GLU A 97 3.43 18.90 13.17
C GLU A 97 4.13 19.34 14.45
N LYS A 98 4.14 18.51 15.50
CA LYS A 98 4.89 18.80 16.74
C LYS A 98 6.39 18.88 16.51
N ASN A 99 6.96 18.00 15.69
CA ASN A 99 8.37 18.00 15.35
C ASN A 99 8.75 19.23 14.51
N GLN A 100 7.87 19.67 13.61
CA GLN A 100 8.07 20.87 12.79
C GLN A 100 7.95 22.15 13.63
N GLN A 101 7.00 22.21 14.57
CA GLN A 101 6.87 23.32 15.52
C GLN A 101 8.09 23.40 16.44
N LYS A 102 8.60 22.26 16.93
CA LYS A 102 9.81 22.22 17.76
C LYS A 102 11.05 22.70 16.99
N LYS A 103 11.26 22.23 15.77
CA LYS A 103 12.36 22.70 14.90
C LYS A 103 12.29 24.20 14.61
N ASN A 104 11.09 24.74 14.38
CA ASN A 104 10.91 26.17 14.16
C ASN A 104 11.16 27.00 15.41
N SER A 105 10.72 26.52 16.58
CA SER A 105 10.97 27.16 17.88
C SER A 105 12.46 27.19 18.21
N ASP A 106 13.18 26.11 17.99
CA ASP A 106 14.62 26.02 18.25
C ASP A 106 15.42 26.90 17.27
N LYS A 107 15.00 27.00 16.03
CA LYS A 107 15.59 27.91 15.03
C LYS A 107 15.37 29.39 15.38
N MET A 108 14.22 29.73 15.95
CA MET A 108 13.95 31.09 16.46
C MET A 108 14.78 31.43 17.70
N LYS A 109 14.96 30.47 18.61
CA LYS A 109 15.80 30.66 19.81
C LYS A 109 17.29 30.80 19.44
N ALA A 110 17.77 30.08 18.46
CA ALA A 110 19.14 30.20 17.95
C ALA A 110 19.38 31.59 17.36
N ARG A 111 18.48 32.09 16.53
CA ARG A 111 18.57 33.45 15.93
C ARG A 111 18.54 34.58 16.96
N ARG A 112 17.86 34.39 18.12
CA ARG A 112 17.83 35.38 19.19
C ARG A 112 19.12 35.47 20.05
N LYS A 113 20.02 34.51 19.92
CA LYS A 113 21.31 34.48 20.64
C LYS A 113 22.45 35.08 19.82
N GLU A 114 22.21 35.37 18.54
CA GLU A 114 23.19 35.98 17.62
C GLU A 114 23.05 37.51 17.54
N PHE A 115 22.08 38.07 18.29
CA PHE A 115 21.89 39.53 18.53
C PHE A 115 22.10 39.86 20.03
#